data_90992f162cb5befb363057723e315d9d
#
_entry.id   90992f162cb5befb363057723e315d9d
#
_cell.length_a   1.000
_cell.length_b   1.000
_cell.length_c   1.000
_cell.angle_alpha   90.00
_cell.angle_beta   90.00
_cell.angle_gamma   90.00
#
_symmetry.space_group_name_H-M   'P 1'
#
loop_
_entity.id
_entity.type
_entity.pdbx_description
1 polymer ?
#
loop_
_entity_poly.entity_id
_entity_poly.type
_entity_poly.pdbx_seq_one_letter_code
_entity_poly.pdbx_strand_id
1 'polypeptide(L)'
;MKSAAGVVIALLLLVGCGRSDGPSTAASAADPCAVALAPHRGSSTLDQDVVRLQDKARQARDRLGTLEHLGWTFVAKARTSFDPGFYKLAEQTALCMSAGAPSAAGALLLRGHVLQSMHRFREAEELARDLVARRGQASDHGLLGDALMEQGKLAEAVKAYQAMMDQRPSPEAYVRAAHVRWTTGDLAGAISLMRMAVGTSGFRDPEAVAWANTRLALYHLQADTRAEATRRVDIALAAQGDYAPALLAKGRLLFAEGVPARAITPLARAAQLNPLPEYQWALIEALRAAGRGEEAAAVEAQLIRRGPQNDRRTVSLYLASLPRDAPVAVQLAEQELEARRDVLTLDALAWALRAAGRIEEARAYSNQALSQGTSDARLLYHAGAIAAALGHGEEAVRRLAQARAIEHMLLPSERDDLARQWAPHLRRRHG
;
A
#
# COMPACT_ATOMS: atom_id res chain seq x y z
N MET A 1 -35.73 -19.84 64.85
CA MET A 1 -36.94 -19.17 65.39
C MET A 1 -37.48 -18.20 64.32
N LYS A 2 -38.68 -18.51 63.85
CA LYS A 2 -39.77 -17.61 63.35
C LYS A 2 -39.35 -16.52 62.32
N SER A 3 -39.70 -16.68 61.05
CA SER A 3 -40.98 -16.47 60.39
C SER A 3 -41.32 -15.00 60.17
N ALA A 4 -41.42 -14.57 58.90
CA ALA A 4 -42.71 -14.19 58.36
C ALA A 4 -42.56 -13.70 56.90
N ALA A 5 -43.46 -14.23 56.08
CA ALA A 5 -43.70 -13.89 54.70
C ALA A 5 -44.54 -12.60 54.61
N GLY A 6 -44.40 -11.87 53.53
CA GLY A 6 -45.25 -10.75 53.16
C GLY A 6 -45.50 -10.69 51.67
N VAL A 7 -46.56 -11.26 51.22
CA VAL A 7 -47.16 -11.14 49.86
C VAL A 7 -47.80 -9.76 49.75
N VAL A 8 -47.51 -9.01 48.66
CA VAL A 8 -48.34 -7.90 48.20
C VAL A 8 -48.60 -8.00 46.70
N ILE A 9 -49.83 -7.95 46.42
CA ILE A 9 -50.58 -8.18 45.20
C ILE A 9 -50.32 -7.11 44.14
N ALA A 10 -50.38 -7.56 42.91
CA ALA A 10 -50.32 -6.80 41.65
C ALA A 10 -51.46 -5.75 41.55
N LEU A 11 -51.16 -4.62 40.97
CA LEU A 11 -52.14 -3.77 40.28
C LEU A 11 -51.67 -3.48 38.89
N LEU A 12 -52.32 -4.11 37.91
CA LEU A 12 -52.24 -3.82 36.48
C LEU A 12 -52.88 -2.45 36.22
N LEU A 13 -52.10 -1.50 35.72
CA LEU A 13 -52.64 -0.33 35.04
C LEU A 13 -52.19 -0.39 33.59
N LEU A 14 -53.12 -0.77 32.72
CA LEU A 14 -53.05 -0.58 31.26
C LEU A 14 -53.07 0.92 30.97
N VAL A 15 -51.95 1.45 30.49
CA VAL A 15 -51.92 2.76 29.83
C VAL A 15 -51.48 2.53 28.39
N GLY A 16 -52.31 3.03 27.49
CA GLY A 16 -52.31 2.75 26.08
C GLY A 16 -51.01 3.13 25.35
N CYS A 17 -50.62 2.29 24.40
CA CYS A 17 -49.63 2.57 23.37
C CYS A 17 -50.13 3.70 22.45
N GLY A 18 -49.65 4.90 22.69
CA GLY A 18 -49.56 5.91 21.66
C GLY A 18 -48.31 5.64 20.83
N ARG A 19 -48.47 5.12 19.62
CA ARG A 19 -47.38 5.14 18.60
C ARG A 19 -47.17 6.59 18.21
N SER A 20 -46.09 7.18 18.68
CA SER A 20 -45.51 8.36 18.08
C SER A 20 -44.56 7.89 16.98
N ASP A 21 -45.06 7.81 15.77
CA ASP A 21 -44.23 7.79 14.56
C ASP A 21 -43.50 9.15 14.44
N GLY A 22 -42.43 9.31 15.21
CA GLY A 22 -41.47 10.37 14.97
C GLY A 22 -40.69 10.03 13.70
N PRO A 23 -40.46 10.99 12.81
CA PRO A 23 -39.65 10.72 11.63
C PRO A 23 -38.24 10.29 12.08
N SER A 24 -37.89 9.06 11.74
CA SER A 24 -36.50 8.60 11.77
C SER A 24 -35.69 9.59 10.95
N THR A 25 -34.96 10.47 11.61
CA THR A 25 -33.92 11.28 10.96
C THR A 25 -32.78 10.35 10.58
N ALA A 26 -32.97 9.59 9.48
CA ALA A 26 -31.85 9.13 8.70
C ALA A 26 -31.06 10.40 8.40
N ALA A 27 -29.83 10.49 8.93
CA ALA A 27 -28.92 11.59 8.63
C ALA A 27 -28.86 11.70 7.11
N SER A 28 -29.43 12.78 6.56
CA SER A 28 -29.42 13.04 5.12
C SER A 28 -27.96 13.01 4.68
N ALA A 29 -27.61 12.06 3.83
CA ALA A 29 -26.27 12.02 3.27
C ALA A 29 -25.99 13.40 2.67
N ALA A 30 -24.88 14.03 3.12
CA ALA A 30 -24.55 15.38 2.67
C ALA A 30 -24.48 15.39 1.14
N ASP A 31 -25.03 16.43 0.50
CA ASP A 31 -24.96 16.61 -0.95
C ASP A 31 -23.48 16.56 -1.42
N PRO A 32 -23.11 15.61 -2.30
CA PRO A 32 -21.74 15.48 -2.79
C PRO A 32 -21.20 16.77 -3.39
N CYS A 33 -22.04 17.54 -4.07
CA CYS A 33 -21.64 18.82 -4.67
C CYS A 33 -21.37 19.88 -3.61
N ALA A 34 -22.17 19.93 -2.54
CA ALA A 34 -21.93 20.85 -1.43
C ALA A 34 -20.60 20.52 -0.74
N VAL A 35 -20.29 19.24 -0.56
CA VAL A 35 -19.00 18.80 0.04
C VAL A 35 -17.81 19.13 -0.89
N ALA A 36 -17.90 18.76 -2.17
CA ALA A 36 -16.81 19.01 -3.14
C ALA A 36 -16.49 20.50 -3.33
N LEU A 37 -17.52 21.33 -3.22
CA LEU A 37 -17.42 22.78 -3.42
C LEU A 37 -17.36 23.55 -2.08
N ALA A 38 -17.23 22.89 -0.94
CA ALA A 38 -17.04 23.57 0.34
C ALA A 38 -15.75 24.43 0.30
N PRO A 39 -15.74 25.62 0.96
CA PRO A 39 -14.58 26.50 0.92
C PRO A 39 -13.30 25.82 1.35
N HIS A 40 -12.29 25.83 0.51
CA HIS A 40 -10.98 25.27 0.80
C HIS A 40 -10.04 26.35 1.37
N ARG A 41 -9.13 25.95 2.26
CA ARG A 41 -8.12 26.82 2.87
C ARG A 41 -6.74 26.20 2.70
N GLY A 42 -5.73 27.02 2.45
CA GLY A 42 -4.36 26.60 2.31
C GLY A 42 -3.57 27.59 1.46
N SER A 43 -2.24 27.45 1.42
CA SER A 43 -1.35 28.39 0.76
C SER A 43 -0.47 27.77 -0.34
N SER A 44 -0.47 26.42 -0.48
CA SER A 44 0.28 25.77 -1.54
C SER A 44 -0.32 26.06 -2.92
N THR A 45 0.45 25.84 -3.98
CA THR A 45 -0.05 25.96 -5.37
C THR A 45 -1.30 25.13 -5.61
N LEU A 46 -1.31 23.89 -5.10
CA LEU A 46 -2.49 23.01 -5.21
C LEU A 46 -3.70 23.56 -4.43
N ASP A 47 -3.50 24.22 -3.28
CA ASP A 47 -4.60 24.86 -2.55
C ASP A 47 -5.20 26.00 -3.35
N GLN A 48 -4.36 26.83 -3.96
CA GLN A 48 -4.81 27.92 -4.85
C GLN A 48 -5.56 27.38 -6.08
N ASP A 49 -5.08 26.28 -6.67
CA ASP A 49 -5.78 25.62 -7.79
C ASP A 49 -7.14 25.07 -7.35
N VAL A 50 -7.24 24.44 -6.18
CA VAL A 50 -8.52 23.97 -5.62
C VAL A 50 -9.51 25.14 -5.50
N VAL A 51 -9.10 26.24 -4.85
CA VAL A 51 -9.97 27.41 -4.68
C VAL A 51 -10.43 27.96 -6.04
N ARG A 52 -9.50 28.15 -6.97
CA ARG A 52 -9.79 28.64 -8.32
C ARG A 52 -10.77 27.72 -9.07
N LEU A 53 -10.59 26.40 -8.99
CA LEU A 53 -11.46 25.42 -9.65
C LEU A 53 -12.83 25.33 -8.98
N GLN A 54 -12.92 25.46 -7.65
CA GLN A 54 -14.18 25.52 -6.93
C GLN A 54 -14.99 26.76 -7.35
N ASP A 55 -14.35 27.94 -7.42
CA ASP A 55 -15.01 29.18 -7.86
C ASP A 55 -15.51 29.08 -9.31
N LYS A 56 -14.67 28.55 -10.19
CA LYS A 56 -15.04 28.31 -11.58
C LYS A 56 -16.23 27.35 -11.70
N ALA A 57 -16.24 26.24 -10.91
CA ALA A 57 -17.31 25.26 -10.94
C ALA A 57 -18.65 25.82 -10.41
N ARG A 58 -18.62 26.75 -9.45
CA ARG A 58 -19.83 27.43 -8.95
C ARG A 58 -20.46 28.36 -10.00
N GLN A 59 -19.66 28.96 -10.87
CA GLN A 59 -20.09 29.96 -11.86
C GLN A 59 -20.44 29.34 -13.22
N ALA A 60 -19.90 28.17 -13.56
CA ALA A 60 -20.05 27.55 -14.85
C ALA A 60 -21.45 26.94 -15.06
N ARG A 61 -22.06 27.12 -16.23
CA ARG A 61 -23.29 26.42 -16.68
C ARG A 61 -22.98 24.93 -16.93
N ASP A 62 -21.90 24.64 -17.68
CA ASP A 62 -21.32 23.30 -17.83
C ASP A 62 -20.07 23.21 -16.94
N ARG A 63 -20.23 22.51 -15.84
CA ARG A 63 -19.18 22.37 -14.82
C ARG A 63 -18.44 21.03 -14.86
N LEU A 64 -18.84 20.10 -15.74
CA LEU A 64 -18.35 18.72 -15.71
C LEU A 64 -16.82 18.65 -15.83
N GLY A 65 -16.24 19.26 -16.86
CA GLY A 65 -14.78 19.27 -17.05
C GLY A 65 -14.03 20.02 -15.94
N THR A 66 -14.66 21.06 -15.35
CA THR A 66 -14.05 21.77 -14.20
C THR A 66 -14.04 20.92 -12.94
N LEU A 67 -15.13 20.19 -12.67
CA LEU A 67 -15.22 19.23 -11.55
C LEU A 67 -14.24 18.06 -11.74
N GLU A 68 -14.10 17.55 -12.96
CA GLU A 68 -13.10 16.52 -13.25
C GLU A 68 -11.68 16.99 -12.89
N HIS A 69 -11.33 18.20 -13.34
CA HIS A 69 -10.04 18.80 -12.98
C HIS A 69 -9.89 19.01 -11.47
N LEU A 70 -10.93 19.49 -10.79
CA LEU A 70 -10.94 19.64 -9.33
C LEU A 70 -10.71 18.29 -8.61
N GLY A 71 -11.39 17.23 -9.06
CA GLY A 71 -11.22 15.90 -8.50
C GLY A 71 -9.79 15.36 -8.63
N TRP A 72 -9.18 15.51 -9.79
CA TRP A 72 -7.77 15.15 -10.00
C TRP A 72 -6.80 16.04 -9.23
N THR A 73 -7.14 17.31 -9.00
CA THR A 73 -6.36 18.21 -8.14
C THR A 73 -6.41 17.76 -6.68
N PHE A 74 -7.55 17.26 -6.18
CA PHE A 74 -7.65 16.64 -4.86
C PHE A 74 -6.82 15.35 -4.78
N VAL A 75 -6.80 14.51 -5.82
CA VAL A 75 -5.94 13.33 -5.89
C VAL A 75 -4.45 13.73 -5.81
N ALA A 76 -4.02 14.72 -6.59
CA ALA A 76 -2.65 15.23 -6.53
C ALA A 76 -2.31 15.76 -5.13
N LYS A 77 -3.24 16.48 -4.50
CA LYS A 77 -3.03 17.00 -3.14
C LYS A 77 -2.95 15.87 -2.09
N ALA A 78 -3.79 14.83 -2.20
CA ALA A 78 -3.69 13.66 -1.31
C ALA A 78 -2.30 13.01 -1.38
N ARG A 79 -1.75 12.86 -2.59
CA ARG A 79 -0.43 12.26 -2.83
C ARG A 79 0.72 13.09 -2.30
N THR A 80 0.64 14.42 -2.44
CA THR A 80 1.73 15.33 -2.03
C THR A 80 1.69 15.68 -0.55
N SER A 81 0.48 15.76 0.06
CA SER A 81 0.32 16.07 1.49
C SER A 81 0.24 14.81 2.38
N PHE A 82 0.10 13.63 1.77
CA PHE A 82 -0.15 12.35 2.47
C PHE A 82 -1.40 12.38 3.36
N ASP A 83 -2.37 13.26 3.06
CA ASP A 83 -3.65 13.34 3.75
C ASP A 83 -4.74 12.58 2.97
N PRO A 84 -5.20 11.42 3.46
CA PRO A 84 -6.23 10.64 2.78
C PRO A 84 -7.60 11.34 2.74
N GLY A 85 -7.81 12.40 3.51
CA GLY A 85 -9.02 13.21 3.47
C GLY A 85 -9.29 13.80 2.09
N PHE A 86 -8.24 14.12 1.33
CA PHE A 86 -8.38 14.63 -0.03
C PHE A 86 -8.88 13.57 -1.03
N TYR A 87 -8.62 12.27 -0.81
CA TYR A 87 -9.27 11.21 -1.60
C TYR A 87 -10.78 11.18 -1.37
N LYS A 88 -11.26 11.43 -0.13
CA LYS A 88 -12.70 11.55 0.14
C LYS A 88 -13.33 12.74 -0.57
N LEU A 89 -12.62 13.88 -0.64
CA LEU A 89 -13.08 15.04 -1.43
C LEU A 89 -13.09 14.75 -2.93
N ALA A 90 -12.11 14.03 -3.45
CA ALA A 90 -12.12 13.56 -4.83
C ALA A 90 -13.29 12.60 -5.11
N GLU A 91 -13.62 11.69 -4.18
CA GLU A 91 -14.81 10.82 -4.30
C GLU A 91 -16.11 11.64 -4.35
N GLN A 92 -16.25 12.60 -3.44
CA GLN A 92 -17.43 13.48 -3.46
C GLN A 92 -17.51 14.31 -4.76
N THR A 93 -16.36 14.71 -5.31
CA THR A 93 -16.33 15.40 -6.59
C THR A 93 -16.80 14.48 -7.73
N ALA A 94 -16.36 13.22 -7.77
CA ALA A 94 -16.82 12.24 -8.75
C ALA A 94 -18.33 11.95 -8.61
N LEU A 95 -18.84 11.85 -7.39
CA LEU A 95 -20.28 11.67 -7.13
C LEU A 95 -21.09 12.90 -7.56
N CYS A 96 -20.58 14.12 -7.33
CA CYS A 96 -21.19 15.35 -7.82
C CYS A 96 -21.26 15.38 -9.35
N MET A 97 -20.20 14.94 -10.05
CA MET A 97 -20.20 14.81 -11.51
C MET A 97 -21.27 13.80 -11.98
N SER A 98 -21.33 12.64 -11.31
CA SER A 98 -22.30 11.57 -11.63
C SER A 98 -23.75 11.98 -11.39
N ALA A 99 -24.03 12.88 -10.43
CA ALA A 99 -25.37 13.39 -10.21
C ALA A 99 -25.90 14.22 -11.40
N GLY A 100 -25.00 14.96 -12.09
CA GLY A 100 -25.35 15.72 -13.30
C GLY A 100 -25.23 14.91 -14.58
N ALA A 101 -24.34 13.92 -14.64
CA ALA A 101 -24.03 13.09 -15.80
C ALA A 101 -23.64 11.65 -15.36
N PRO A 102 -24.62 10.77 -15.10
CA PRO A 102 -24.36 9.44 -14.51
C PRO A 102 -23.43 8.54 -15.32
N SER A 103 -23.36 8.72 -16.62
CA SER A 103 -22.50 7.95 -17.54
C SER A 103 -21.18 8.66 -17.90
N ALA A 104 -20.86 9.79 -17.27
CA ALA A 104 -19.64 10.53 -17.57
C ALA A 104 -18.41 9.68 -17.23
N ALA A 105 -17.65 9.29 -18.24
CA ALA A 105 -16.48 8.43 -18.10
C ALA A 105 -15.40 9.04 -17.18
N GLY A 106 -15.20 10.35 -17.23
CA GLY A 106 -14.28 11.06 -16.32
C GLY A 106 -14.66 10.91 -14.84
N ALA A 107 -15.96 10.96 -14.52
CA ALA A 107 -16.45 10.73 -13.16
C ALA A 107 -16.17 9.30 -12.68
N LEU A 108 -16.43 8.32 -13.54
CA LEU A 108 -16.20 6.91 -13.23
C LEU A 108 -14.71 6.59 -13.09
N LEU A 109 -13.85 7.11 -13.98
CA LEU A 109 -12.40 6.95 -13.88
C LEU A 109 -11.84 7.56 -12.60
N LEU A 110 -12.23 8.79 -12.29
CA LEU A 110 -11.82 9.47 -11.06
C LEU A 110 -12.25 8.64 -9.83
N ARG A 111 -13.52 8.21 -9.80
CA ARG A 111 -14.03 7.41 -8.69
C ARG A 111 -13.29 6.07 -8.57
N GLY A 112 -13.05 5.38 -9.68
CA GLY A 112 -12.30 4.12 -9.68
C GLY A 112 -10.88 4.29 -9.15
N HIS A 113 -10.18 5.34 -9.55
CA HIS A 113 -8.85 5.66 -9.04
C HIS A 113 -8.87 5.96 -7.53
N VAL A 114 -9.87 6.69 -7.04
CA VAL A 114 -10.04 6.96 -5.61
C VAL A 114 -10.33 5.69 -4.83
N LEU A 115 -11.22 4.82 -5.33
CA LEU A 115 -11.52 3.53 -4.72
C LEU A 115 -10.25 2.67 -4.55
N GLN A 116 -9.39 2.62 -5.57
CA GLN A 116 -8.08 1.94 -5.47
C GLN A 116 -7.19 2.57 -4.40
N SER A 117 -7.09 3.90 -4.38
CA SER A 117 -6.29 4.63 -3.39
C SER A 117 -6.78 4.43 -1.95
N MET A 118 -8.07 4.09 -1.78
CA MET A 118 -8.70 3.78 -0.50
C MET A 118 -8.78 2.26 -0.21
N HIS A 119 -8.09 1.43 -0.99
CA HIS A 119 -8.06 -0.04 -0.91
C HIS A 119 -9.43 -0.72 -1.07
N ARG A 120 -10.38 -0.07 -1.75
CA ARG A 120 -11.72 -0.61 -2.08
C ARG A 120 -11.67 -1.31 -3.44
N PHE A 121 -10.79 -2.30 -3.57
CA PHE A 121 -10.44 -2.90 -4.88
C PHE A 121 -11.59 -3.65 -5.55
N ARG A 122 -12.52 -4.27 -4.79
CA ARG A 122 -13.69 -4.94 -5.37
C ARG A 122 -14.62 -3.95 -6.05
N GLU A 123 -14.89 -2.83 -5.40
CA GLU A 123 -15.74 -1.77 -5.97
C GLU A 123 -15.05 -1.10 -7.18
N ALA A 124 -13.73 -0.93 -7.11
CA ALA A 124 -12.94 -0.44 -8.24
C ALA A 124 -13.00 -1.41 -9.43
N GLU A 125 -12.93 -2.73 -9.20
CA GLU A 125 -13.06 -3.74 -10.24
C GLU A 125 -14.44 -3.71 -10.90
N GLU A 126 -15.53 -3.69 -10.12
CA GLU A 126 -16.90 -3.63 -10.64
C GLU A 126 -17.09 -2.42 -11.55
N LEU A 127 -16.65 -1.25 -11.08
CA LEU A 127 -16.72 0.00 -11.85
C LEU A 127 -15.84 -0.06 -13.11
N ALA A 128 -14.64 -0.62 -13.02
CA ALA A 128 -13.73 -0.74 -14.16
C ALA A 128 -14.24 -1.72 -15.20
N ARG A 129 -14.88 -2.83 -14.80
CA ARG A 129 -15.53 -3.77 -15.73
C ARG A 129 -16.67 -3.11 -16.51
N ASP A 130 -17.47 -2.27 -15.85
CA ASP A 130 -18.51 -1.48 -16.50
C ASP A 130 -17.92 -0.49 -17.51
N LEU A 131 -16.84 0.22 -17.15
CA LEU A 131 -16.12 1.11 -18.06
C LEU A 131 -15.55 0.38 -19.27
N VAL A 132 -14.91 -0.77 -19.07
CA VAL A 132 -14.37 -1.59 -20.17
C VAL A 132 -15.49 -2.06 -21.10
N ALA A 133 -16.62 -2.50 -20.56
CA ALA A 133 -17.76 -2.95 -21.36
C ALA A 133 -18.39 -1.82 -22.19
N ARG A 134 -18.46 -0.61 -21.67
CA ARG A 134 -19.08 0.56 -22.35
C ARG A 134 -18.13 1.24 -23.32
N ARG A 135 -16.87 1.35 -22.98
CA ARG A 135 -15.90 2.21 -23.70
C ARG A 135 -14.63 1.46 -24.11
N GLY A 136 -14.10 0.61 -23.22
CA GLY A 136 -12.92 -0.23 -23.45
C GLY A 136 -11.66 0.54 -23.83
N GLN A 137 -11.43 1.72 -23.27
CA GLN A 137 -10.24 2.52 -23.55
C GLN A 137 -9.03 2.06 -22.73
N ALA A 138 -7.81 2.44 -23.15
CA ALA A 138 -6.57 2.06 -22.46
C ALA A 138 -6.60 2.40 -20.96
N SER A 139 -7.13 3.55 -20.57
CA SER A 139 -7.28 3.95 -19.16
C SER A 139 -8.23 3.03 -18.37
N ASP A 140 -9.28 2.51 -19.02
CA ASP A 140 -10.27 1.64 -18.38
C ASP A 140 -9.66 0.26 -18.10
N HIS A 141 -8.91 -0.26 -19.08
CA HIS A 141 -8.14 -1.48 -18.92
C HIS A 141 -7.04 -1.35 -17.86
N GLY A 142 -6.37 -0.18 -17.78
CA GLY A 142 -5.40 0.11 -16.73
C GLY A 142 -6.04 0.07 -15.34
N LEU A 143 -7.19 0.73 -15.16
CA LEU A 143 -7.94 0.72 -13.91
C LEU A 143 -8.38 -0.70 -13.50
N LEU A 144 -8.90 -1.48 -14.47
CA LEU A 144 -9.29 -2.86 -14.24
C LEU A 144 -8.10 -3.73 -13.82
N GLY A 145 -6.99 -3.62 -14.55
CA GLY A 145 -5.77 -4.36 -14.25
C GLY A 145 -5.23 -4.08 -12.86
N ASP A 146 -5.21 -2.81 -12.44
CA ASP A 146 -4.76 -2.39 -11.11
C ASP A 146 -5.65 -3.02 -10.01
N ALA A 147 -6.97 -2.96 -10.15
CA ALA A 147 -7.90 -3.55 -9.19
C ALA A 147 -7.78 -5.07 -9.09
N LEU A 148 -7.55 -5.74 -10.21
CA LEU A 148 -7.35 -7.20 -10.27
C LEU A 148 -6.00 -7.61 -9.66
N MET A 149 -4.94 -6.83 -9.89
CA MET A 149 -3.60 -7.10 -9.37
C MET A 149 -3.58 -7.12 -7.85
N GLU A 150 -4.19 -6.13 -7.22
CA GLU A 150 -4.29 -6.00 -5.76
C GLU A 150 -5.15 -7.12 -5.12
N GLN A 151 -6.04 -7.73 -5.88
CA GLN A 151 -6.83 -8.88 -5.46
C GLN A 151 -6.16 -10.24 -5.75
N GLY A 152 -4.93 -10.26 -6.26
CA GLY A 152 -4.20 -11.48 -6.61
C GLY A 152 -4.71 -12.19 -7.88
N LYS A 153 -5.57 -11.56 -8.67
CA LYS A 153 -6.12 -12.08 -9.93
C LYS A 153 -5.15 -11.82 -11.10
N LEU A 154 -3.89 -12.30 -10.95
CA LEU A 154 -2.79 -11.95 -11.86
C LEU A 154 -3.11 -12.25 -13.33
N ALA A 155 -3.67 -13.41 -13.64
CA ALA A 155 -3.95 -13.80 -15.03
C ALA A 155 -4.94 -12.85 -15.73
N GLU A 156 -5.94 -12.35 -14.99
CA GLU A 156 -6.90 -11.37 -15.51
C GLU A 156 -6.27 -9.97 -15.60
N ALA A 157 -5.46 -9.59 -14.60
CA ALA A 157 -4.72 -8.33 -14.61
C ALA A 157 -3.78 -8.23 -15.82
N VAL A 158 -3.04 -9.31 -16.14
CA VAL A 158 -2.17 -9.37 -17.31
C VAL A 158 -2.95 -9.16 -18.60
N LYS A 159 -4.14 -9.77 -18.75
CA LYS A 159 -5.00 -9.57 -19.93
C LYS A 159 -5.45 -8.11 -20.06
N ALA A 160 -5.84 -7.49 -18.94
CA ALA A 160 -6.24 -6.08 -18.92
C ALA A 160 -5.08 -5.15 -19.28
N TYR A 161 -3.89 -5.39 -18.73
CA TYR A 161 -2.70 -4.59 -19.05
C TYR A 161 -2.22 -4.81 -20.49
N GLN A 162 -2.36 -6.02 -21.03
CA GLN A 162 -2.06 -6.27 -22.44
C GLN A 162 -3.01 -5.49 -23.34
N ALA A 163 -4.31 -5.49 -23.07
CA ALA A 163 -5.28 -4.69 -23.82
C ALA A 163 -4.99 -3.17 -23.72
N MET A 164 -4.53 -2.68 -22.57
CA MET A 164 -4.05 -1.30 -22.42
C MET A 164 -2.84 -1.02 -23.31
N MET A 165 -1.85 -1.93 -23.31
CA MET A 165 -0.61 -1.80 -24.07
C MET A 165 -0.87 -1.84 -25.59
N ASP A 166 -1.74 -2.76 -26.05
CA ASP A 166 -2.06 -2.92 -27.47
C ASP A 166 -2.75 -1.69 -28.04
N GLN A 167 -3.56 -1.00 -27.25
CA GLN A 167 -4.21 0.22 -27.67
C GLN A 167 -3.27 1.43 -27.66
N ARG A 168 -2.46 1.55 -26.61
CA ARG A 168 -1.58 2.71 -26.44
C ARG A 168 -0.36 2.38 -25.58
N PRO A 169 0.77 2.01 -26.18
CA PRO A 169 2.04 2.00 -25.46
C PRO A 169 2.31 3.37 -24.83
N SER A 170 2.47 3.40 -23.50
CA SER A 170 2.64 4.64 -22.75
C SER A 170 3.47 4.38 -21.49
N PRO A 171 4.04 5.42 -20.84
CA PRO A 171 4.75 5.26 -19.58
C PRO A 171 3.94 4.49 -18.53
N GLU A 172 2.64 4.79 -18.42
CA GLU A 172 1.72 4.14 -17.48
C GLU A 172 1.52 2.66 -17.79
N ALA A 173 1.49 2.29 -19.07
CA ALA A 173 1.40 0.88 -19.52
C ALA A 173 2.72 0.13 -19.26
N TYR A 174 3.87 0.76 -19.55
CA TYR A 174 5.19 0.17 -19.28
C TYR A 174 5.42 -0.09 -17.80
N VAL A 175 5.02 0.82 -16.92
CA VAL A 175 5.12 0.66 -15.45
C VAL A 175 4.33 -0.55 -14.96
N ARG A 176 3.10 -0.74 -15.44
CA ARG A 176 2.26 -1.88 -15.08
C ARG A 176 2.84 -3.20 -15.58
N ALA A 177 3.29 -3.21 -16.83
CA ALA A 177 4.00 -4.37 -17.39
C ALA A 177 5.30 -4.68 -16.62
N ALA A 178 6.05 -3.67 -16.19
CA ALA A 178 7.24 -3.84 -15.36
C ALA A 178 6.89 -4.47 -14.00
N HIS A 179 5.79 -4.05 -13.38
CA HIS A 179 5.34 -4.64 -12.12
C HIS A 179 4.93 -6.11 -12.30
N VAL A 180 4.24 -6.46 -13.38
CA VAL A 180 3.93 -7.86 -13.71
C VAL A 180 5.21 -8.69 -13.88
N ARG A 181 6.20 -8.18 -14.64
CA ARG A 181 7.49 -8.87 -14.82
C ARG A 181 8.20 -9.12 -13.50
N TRP A 182 8.24 -8.11 -12.64
CA TRP A 182 8.83 -8.25 -11.29
C TRP A 182 8.07 -9.29 -10.45
N THR A 183 6.74 -9.25 -10.44
CA THR A 183 5.90 -10.20 -9.69
C THR A 183 6.10 -11.64 -10.17
N THR A 184 6.39 -11.84 -11.46
CA THR A 184 6.68 -13.16 -12.06
C THR A 184 8.17 -13.53 -12.07
N GLY A 185 9.03 -12.78 -11.35
CA GLY A 185 10.45 -13.08 -11.20
C GLY A 185 11.36 -12.61 -12.33
N ASP A 186 10.82 -11.94 -13.35
CA ASP A 186 11.61 -11.36 -14.46
C ASP A 186 12.07 -9.94 -14.12
N LEU A 187 13.06 -9.83 -13.23
CA LEU A 187 13.64 -8.54 -12.83
C LEU A 187 14.28 -7.78 -14.00
N ALA A 188 14.93 -8.50 -14.92
CA ALA A 188 15.58 -7.87 -16.07
C ALA A 188 14.55 -7.23 -17.01
N GLY A 189 13.46 -7.93 -17.30
CA GLY A 189 12.33 -7.40 -18.06
C GLY A 189 11.68 -6.20 -17.35
N ALA A 190 11.52 -6.26 -16.02
CA ALA A 190 11.00 -5.15 -15.22
C ALA A 190 11.87 -3.89 -15.33
N ILE A 191 13.21 -4.03 -15.23
CA ILE A 191 14.16 -2.92 -15.41
C ILE A 191 14.05 -2.34 -16.83
N SER A 192 14.00 -3.20 -17.85
CA SER A 192 13.88 -2.77 -19.24
C SER A 192 12.64 -1.92 -19.48
N LEU A 193 11.48 -2.40 -19.04
CA LEU A 193 10.20 -1.68 -19.18
C LEU A 193 10.19 -0.37 -18.38
N MET A 194 10.72 -0.36 -17.16
CA MET A 194 10.83 0.88 -16.37
C MET A 194 11.78 1.90 -17.03
N ARG A 195 12.87 1.45 -17.68
CA ARG A 195 13.72 2.34 -18.48
C ARG A 195 12.97 2.96 -19.65
N MET A 196 12.11 2.19 -20.32
CA MET A 196 11.24 2.74 -21.37
C MET A 196 10.28 3.78 -20.78
N ALA A 197 9.67 3.50 -19.62
CA ALA A 197 8.76 4.44 -18.97
C ALA A 197 9.43 5.77 -18.62
N VAL A 198 10.62 5.77 -18.04
CA VAL A 198 11.36 7.00 -17.67
C VAL A 198 12.04 7.68 -18.85
N GLY A 199 12.34 6.96 -19.93
CA GLY A 199 12.99 7.47 -21.14
C GLY A 199 12.04 8.17 -22.11
N THR A 200 10.73 7.88 -22.02
CA THR A 200 9.73 8.61 -22.78
C THR A 200 9.52 9.98 -22.11
N SER A 201 9.42 11.05 -22.89
CA SER A 201 9.14 12.42 -22.37
C SER A 201 7.75 12.57 -21.72
N GLY A 202 7.19 11.44 -21.22
CA GLY A 202 5.81 11.33 -20.75
C GLY A 202 5.56 11.85 -19.33
N PHE A 203 6.53 11.72 -18.44
CA PHE A 203 6.41 12.25 -17.08
C PHE A 203 6.83 13.72 -17.06
N ARG A 204 5.86 14.62 -17.01
CA ARG A 204 6.09 16.06 -16.88
C ARG A 204 5.89 16.56 -15.46
N ASP A 205 5.11 15.83 -14.68
CA ASP A 205 4.86 16.13 -13.28
C ASP A 205 6.06 15.67 -12.44
N PRO A 206 6.64 16.54 -11.59
CA PRO A 206 7.79 16.22 -10.73
C PRO A 206 7.55 14.99 -9.84
N GLU A 207 6.33 14.81 -9.31
CA GLU A 207 5.99 13.65 -8.49
C GLU A 207 6.06 12.36 -9.29
N ALA A 208 5.51 12.34 -10.51
CA ALA A 208 5.55 11.17 -11.39
C ALA A 208 6.98 10.82 -11.80
N VAL A 209 7.86 11.80 -12.05
CA VAL A 209 9.29 11.61 -12.32
C VAL A 209 9.97 10.98 -11.09
N ALA A 210 9.71 11.54 -9.89
CA ALA A 210 10.27 11.04 -8.64
C ALA A 210 9.82 9.59 -8.38
N TRP A 211 8.53 9.31 -8.54
CA TRP A 211 7.96 7.99 -8.36
C TRP A 211 8.58 6.94 -9.30
N ALA A 212 8.63 7.22 -10.60
CA ALA A 212 9.13 6.27 -11.59
C ALA A 212 10.62 5.97 -11.38
N ASN A 213 11.44 7.00 -11.09
CA ASN A 213 12.86 6.80 -10.80
C ASN A 213 13.09 6.08 -9.47
N THR A 214 12.25 6.30 -8.46
CA THR A 214 12.32 5.54 -7.19
C THR A 214 12.03 4.05 -7.43
N ARG A 215 11.02 3.71 -8.22
CA ARG A 215 10.72 2.30 -8.58
C ARG A 215 11.87 1.66 -9.34
N LEU A 216 12.42 2.35 -10.33
CA LEU A 216 13.57 1.88 -11.09
C LEU A 216 14.81 1.72 -10.20
N ALA A 217 15.02 2.62 -9.23
CA ALA A 217 16.10 2.51 -8.25
C ALA A 217 16.00 1.23 -7.42
N LEU A 218 14.78 0.88 -6.95
CA LEU A 218 14.56 -0.33 -6.17
C LEU A 218 14.81 -1.61 -6.99
N TYR A 219 14.44 -1.63 -8.27
CA TYR A 219 14.78 -2.76 -9.16
C TYR A 219 16.28 -2.87 -9.40
N HIS A 220 16.99 -1.74 -9.58
CA HIS A 220 18.45 -1.73 -9.69
C HIS A 220 19.13 -2.13 -8.38
N LEU A 221 18.57 -1.75 -7.23
CA LEU A 221 19.05 -2.21 -5.93
C LEU A 221 18.91 -3.73 -5.81
N GLN A 222 17.76 -4.30 -6.17
CA GLN A 222 17.56 -5.75 -6.15
C GLN A 222 18.51 -6.48 -7.09
N ALA A 223 18.84 -5.90 -8.24
CA ALA A 223 19.83 -6.43 -9.18
C ALA A 223 21.29 -6.21 -8.75
N ASP A 224 21.53 -5.67 -7.55
CA ASP A 224 22.84 -5.26 -7.00
C ASP A 224 23.64 -4.30 -7.91
N THR A 225 22.94 -3.56 -8.76
CA THR A 225 23.54 -2.49 -9.60
C THR A 225 23.45 -1.15 -8.86
N ARG A 226 24.18 -1.05 -7.73
CA ARG A 226 24.05 0.04 -6.74
C ARG A 226 24.32 1.43 -7.31
N ALA A 227 25.32 1.56 -8.20
CA ALA A 227 25.63 2.86 -8.82
C ALA A 227 24.44 3.40 -9.63
N GLU A 228 23.74 2.53 -10.37
CA GLU A 228 22.55 2.91 -11.12
C GLU A 228 21.37 3.21 -10.17
N ALA A 229 21.20 2.40 -9.12
CA ALA A 229 20.18 2.65 -8.10
C ALA A 229 20.38 4.03 -7.43
N THR A 230 21.62 4.38 -7.05
CA THR A 230 21.97 5.68 -6.48
C THR A 230 21.63 6.81 -7.44
N ARG A 231 22.05 6.68 -8.72
CA ARG A 231 21.75 7.69 -9.73
C ARG A 231 20.24 7.91 -9.89
N ARG A 232 19.43 6.85 -9.85
CA ARG A 232 17.97 6.96 -9.95
C ARG A 232 17.34 7.62 -8.72
N VAL A 233 17.83 7.32 -7.52
CA VAL A 233 17.41 8.04 -6.30
C VAL A 233 17.75 9.52 -6.38
N ASP A 234 18.94 9.87 -6.85
CA ASP A 234 19.35 11.27 -6.98
C ASP A 234 18.47 12.03 -8.00
N ILE A 235 18.11 11.40 -9.14
CA ILE A 235 17.16 11.98 -10.09
C ILE A 235 15.77 12.18 -9.43
N ALA A 236 15.29 11.19 -8.68
CA ALA A 236 14.01 11.30 -7.98
C ALA A 236 14.00 12.47 -6.97
N LEU A 237 15.06 12.60 -6.18
CA LEU A 237 15.19 13.68 -5.18
C LEU A 237 15.48 15.04 -5.82
N ALA A 238 16.12 15.09 -7.00
CA ALA A 238 16.27 16.32 -7.77
C ALA A 238 14.94 16.81 -8.34
N ALA A 239 14.05 15.90 -8.76
CA ALA A 239 12.71 16.24 -9.23
C ALA A 239 11.81 16.69 -8.07
N GLN A 240 11.89 16.01 -6.92
CA GLN A 240 11.14 16.34 -5.72
C GLN A 240 11.96 16.01 -4.47
N GLY A 241 12.59 17.03 -3.85
CA GLY A 241 13.54 16.86 -2.74
C GLY A 241 12.96 16.20 -1.49
N ASP A 242 11.71 16.49 -1.18
CA ASP A 242 10.96 15.94 -0.04
C ASP A 242 10.04 14.76 -0.45
N TYR A 243 10.52 13.91 -1.35
CA TYR A 243 9.76 12.72 -1.76
C TYR A 243 10.07 11.52 -0.84
N ALA A 244 9.18 11.26 0.11
CA ALA A 244 9.38 10.25 1.15
C ALA A 244 9.75 8.85 0.61
N PRO A 245 9.14 8.32 -0.50
CA PRO A 245 9.57 7.04 -1.06
C PRO A 245 11.02 7.02 -1.58
N ALA A 246 11.51 8.12 -2.16
CA ALA A 246 12.91 8.21 -2.61
C ALA A 246 13.88 8.32 -1.43
N LEU A 247 13.48 9.00 -0.35
CA LEU A 247 14.26 9.06 0.90
C LEU A 247 14.35 7.67 1.55
N LEU A 248 13.28 6.86 1.52
CA LEU A 248 13.33 5.46 1.94
C LEU A 248 14.27 4.64 1.06
N ALA A 249 14.18 4.77 -0.28
CA ALA A 249 15.08 4.08 -1.20
C ALA A 249 16.55 4.44 -0.94
N LYS A 250 16.84 5.72 -0.61
CA LYS A 250 18.17 6.15 -0.18
C LYS A 250 18.62 5.46 1.10
N GLY A 251 17.73 5.34 2.10
CA GLY A 251 18.00 4.61 3.34
C GLY A 251 18.30 3.13 3.07
N ARG A 252 17.55 2.47 2.20
CA ARG A 252 17.77 1.08 1.81
C ARG A 252 19.11 0.88 1.08
N LEU A 253 19.50 1.82 0.22
CA LEU A 253 20.85 1.82 -0.40
C LEU A 253 21.95 1.88 0.67
N LEU A 254 21.83 2.76 1.65
CA LEU A 254 22.81 2.89 2.73
C LEU A 254 22.86 1.63 3.62
N PHE A 255 21.73 0.93 3.80
CA PHE A 255 21.74 -0.40 4.42
C PHE A 255 22.49 -1.43 3.57
N ALA A 256 22.27 -1.44 2.26
CA ALA A 256 22.97 -2.34 1.35
C ALA A 256 24.50 -2.05 1.29
N GLU A 257 24.92 -0.82 1.49
CA GLU A 257 26.31 -0.40 1.60
C GLU A 257 26.96 -0.73 2.95
N GLY A 258 26.17 -1.20 3.94
CA GLY A 258 26.67 -1.51 5.29
C GLY A 258 26.92 -0.29 6.17
N VAL A 259 26.30 0.86 5.88
CA VAL A 259 26.45 2.11 6.63
C VAL A 259 25.12 2.61 7.22
N PRO A 260 24.43 1.79 8.05
CA PRO A 260 23.06 2.06 8.51
C PRO A 260 22.93 3.36 9.29
N ALA A 261 23.97 3.80 10.01
CA ALA A 261 23.96 5.08 10.74
C ALA A 261 23.75 6.29 9.81
N ARG A 262 24.23 6.23 8.56
CA ARG A 262 24.02 7.27 7.55
C ARG A 262 22.58 7.32 7.04
N ALA A 263 21.83 6.24 7.18
CA ALA A 263 20.44 6.16 6.76
C ALA A 263 19.48 6.95 7.69
N ILE A 264 19.89 7.29 8.92
CA ILE A 264 19.04 8.00 9.89
C ILE A 264 18.47 9.29 9.29
N THR A 265 19.30 10.14 8.70
CA THR A 265 18.86 11.45 8.18
C THR A 265 17.78 11.33 7.11
N PRO A 266 17.96 10.58 6.00
CA PRO A 266 16.90 10.45 4.99
C PRO A 266 15.66 9.72 5.54
N LEU A 267 15.82 8.71 6.40
CA LEU A 267 14.68 7.97 6.96
C LEU A 267 13.89 8.77 7.97
N ALA A 268 14.54 9.59 8.81
CA ALA A 268 13.87 10.51 9.71
C ALA A 268 13.05 11.55 8.93
N ARG A 269 13.61 12.07 7.82
CA ARG A 269 12.89 13.00 6.96
C ARG A 269 11.69 12.32 6.30
N ALA A 270 11.83 11.08 5.79
CA ALA A 270 10.72 10.31 5.22
C ALA A 270 9.59 10.09 6.24
N ALA A 271 9.92 9.65 7.46
CA ALA A 271 8.96 9.41 8.54
C ALA A 271 8.30 10.71 9.05
N GLN A 272 8.99 11.84 8.97
CA GLN A 272 8.44 13.17 9.31
C GLN A 272 7.42 13.63 8.25
N LEU A 273 7.74 13.45 6.98
CA LEU A 273 6.88 13.84 5.85
C LEU A 273 5.62 12.98 5.79
N ASN A 274 5.79 11.69 5.99
CA ASN A 274 4.71 10.71 5.94
C ASN A 274 4.97 9.62 6.99
N PRO A 275 4.25 9.60 8.13
CA PRO A 275 4.49 8.67 9.22
C PRO A 275 3.95 7.26 8.95
N LEU A 276 4.23 6.70 7.76
CA LEU A 276 3.88 5.32 7.44
C LEU A 276 4.78 4.32 8.19
N PRO A 277 4.23 3.18 8.59
CA PRO A 277 4.97 2.12 9.29
C PRO A 277 6.25 1.68 8.58
N GLU A 278 6.30 1.65 7.25
CA GLU A 278 7.49 1.26 6.50
C GLU A 278 8.66 2.24 6.72
N TYR A 279 8.40 3.55 6.74
CA TYR A 279 9.44 4.55 6.99
C TYR A 279 9.89 4.54 8.46
N GLN A 280 8.94 4.35 9.38
CA GLN A 280 9.22 4.25 10.80
C GLN A 280 10.04 3.00 11.11
N TRP A 281 9.69 1.85 10.55
CA TRP A 281 10.46 0.61 10.73
C TRP A 281 11.89 0.75 10.22
N ALA A 282 12.08 1.26 9.00
CA ALA A 282 13.42 1.50 8.48
C ALA A 282 14.23 2.49 9.36
N LEU A 283 13.59 3.53 9.91
CA LEU A 283 14.24 4.45 10.84
C LEU A 283 14.62 3.75 12.16
N ILE A 284 13.75 2.91 12.73
CA ILE A 284 14.03 2.11 13.92
C ILE A 284 15.29 1.25 13.71
N GLU A 285 15.39 0.58 12.54
CA GLU A 285 16.56 -0.23 12.18
C GLU A 285 17.85 0.59 12.14
N ALA A 286 17.80 1.78 11.51
CA ALA A 286 18.96 2.67 11.43
C ALA A 286 19.39 3.19 12.81
N LEU A 287 18.44 3.57 13.66
CA LEU A 287 18.69 4.05 15.01
C LEU A 287 19.27 2.96 15.90
N ARG A 288 18.72 1.74 15.85
CA ARG A 288 19.24 0.59 16.60
C ARG A 288 20.67 0.22 16.18
N ALA A 289 20.92 0.19 14.87
CA ALA A 289 22.27 -0.05 14.35
C ALA A 289 23.30 1.04 14.74
N ALA A 290 22.83 2.26 15.02
CA ALA A 290 23.67 3.36 15.51
C ALA A 290 23.78 3.44 17.05
N GLY A 291 23.20 2.49 17.81
CA GLY A 291 23.18 2.49 19.27
C GLY A 291 22.22 3.51 19.90
N ARG A 292 21.31 4.13 19.10
CA ARG A 292 20.35 5.16 19.54
C ARG A 292 19.02 4.51 19.98
N GLY A 293 19.10 3.63 20.99
CA GLY A 293 17.99 2.77 21.43
C GLY A 293 16.78 3.52 21.95
N GLU A 294 16.95 4.60 22.71
CA GLU A 294 15.83 5.41 23.24
C GLU A 294 15.03 6.08 22.12
N GLU A 295 15.71 6.62 21.12
CA GLU A 295 15.05 7.22 19.97
C GLU A 295 14.33 6.18 19.12
N ALA A 296 14.95 5.00 18.93
CA ALA A 296 14.29 3.89 18.26
C ALA A 296 13.00 3.47 18.99
N ALA A 297 13.03 3.38 20.33
CA ALA A 297 11.86 3.03 21.14
C ALA A 297 10.73 4.09 21.03
N ALA A 298 11.07 5.36 20.93
CA ALA A 298 10.10 6.43 20.74
C ALA A 298 9.39 6.33 19.39
N VAL A 299 10.11 6.02 18.29
CA VAL A 299 9.54 5.80 16.96
C VAL A 299 8.71 4.52 16.93
N GLU A 300 9.19 3.44 17.56
CA GLU A 300 8.47 2.17 17.70
C GLU A 300 7.11 2.34 18.39
N ALA A 301 7.06 3.10 19.48
CA ALA A 301 5.82 3.40 20.19
C ALA A 301 4.80 4.14 19.28
N GLN A 302 5.27 5.00 18.37
CA GLN A 302 4.39 5.64 17.37
C GLN A 302 3.90 4.65 16.32
N LEU A 303 4.80 3.81 15.79
CA LEU A 303 4.49 2.77 14.83
C LEU A 303 3.39 1.84 15.36
N ILE A 304 3.56 1.30 16.58
CA ILE A 304 2.59 0.37 17.18
C ILE A 304 1.24 1.07 17.43
N ARG A 305 1.24 2.30 17.92
CA ARG A 305 0.01 3.00 18.30
C ARG A 305 -0.81 3.50 17.11
N ARG A 306 -0.17 4.02 16.07
CA ARG A 306 -0.84 4.67 14.92
C ARG A 306 -0.74 3.89 13.61
N GLY A 307 0.24 3.04 13.49
CA GLY A 307 0.52 2.30 12.27
C GLY A 307 -0.64 1.45 11.75
N PRO A 308 -1.40 0.73 12.60
CA PRO A 308 -2.49 -0.13 12.13
C PRO A 308 -3.60 0.60 11.35
N GLN A 309 -3.75 1.90 11.57
CA GLN A 309 -4.72 2.73 10.84
C GLN A 309 -4.23 3.11 9.44
N ASN A 310 -2.92 3.10 9.21
CA ASN A 310 -2.27 3.56 7.99
C ASN A 310 -1.81 2.40 7.09
N ASP A 311 -1.22 1.35 7.67
CA ASP A 311 -0.68 0.19 6.94
C ASP A 311 -0.61 -1.04 7.87
N ARG A 312 -1.70 -1.83 7.87
CA ARG A 312 -1.82 -3.05 8.67
C ARG A 312 -0.78 -4.10 8.28
N ARG A 313 -0.48 -4.21 6.98
CA ARG A 313 0.48 -5.19 6.46
C ARG A 313 1.87 -5.00 7.05
N THR A 314 2.40 -3.78 6.97
CA THR A 314 3.73 -3.49 7.51
C THR A 314 3.78 -3.63 9.04
N VAL A 315 2.71 -3.20 9.75
CA VAL A 315 2.64 -3.39 11.20
C VAL A 315 2.58 -4.87 11.57
N SER A 316 1.82 -5.67 10.84
CA SER A 316 1.78 -7.13 11.04
C SER A 316 3.18 -7.75 10.89
N LEU A 317 3.90 -7.42 9.80
CA LEU A 317 5.28 -7.91 9.58
C LEU A 317 6.21 -7.49 10.71
N TYR A 318 6.11 -6.23 11.16
CA TYR A 318 6.91 -5.73 12.27
C TYR A 318 6.65 -6.49 13.56
N LEU A 319 5.37 -6.62 13.96
CA LEU A 319 4.97 -7.33 15.19
C LEU A 319 5.29 -8.83 15.13
N ALA A 320 5.15 -9.46 13.96
CA ALA A 320 5.51 -10.86 13.75
C ALA A 320 7.01 -11.13 13.93
N SER A 321 7.85 -10.09 13.86
CA SER A 321 9.28 -10.17 14.12
C SER A 321 9.62 -9.97 15.61
N LEU A 322 8.61 -9.67 16.46
CA LEU A 322 8.76 -9.50 17.91
C LEU A 322 8.23 -10.75 18.67
N PRO A 323 8.90 -11.19 19.76
CA PRO A 323 8.58 -12.48 20.42
C PRO A 323 7.17 -12.58 21.03
N ARG A 324 6.47 -11.46 21.25
CA ARG A 324 5.26 -11.40 22.12
C ARG A 324 3.98 -10.91 21.45
N ASP A 325 4.04 -10.45 20.20
CA ASP A 325 2.91 -9.74 19.57
C ASP A 325 2.26 -10.53 18.42
N ALA A 326 2.56 -11.82 18.31
CA ALA A 326 2.10 -12.70 17.25
C ALA A 326 0.55 -12.74 17.04
N PRO A 327 -0.31 -12.78 18.08
CA PRO A 327 -1.76 -12.78 17.87
C PRO A 327 -2.26 -11.50 17.20
N VAL A 328 -1.70 -10.34 17.59
CA VAL A 328 -2.06 -9.05 16.99
C VAL A 328 -1.55 -8.98 15.55
N ALA A 329 -0.36 -9.50 15.28
CA ALA A 329 0.17 -9.58 13.93
C ALA A 329 -0.74 -10.39 13.00
N VAL A 330 -1.22 -11.56 13.45
CA VAL A 330 -2.17 -12.39 12.68
C VAL A 330 -3.46 -11.63 12.41
N GLN A 331 -4.05 -11.02 13.43
CA GLN A 331 -5.29 -10.25 13.28
C GLN A 331 -5.16 -9.13 12.23
N LEU A 332 -4.06 -8.38 12.26
CA LEU A 332 -3.83 -7.29 11.29
C LEU A 332 -3.63 -7.82 9.86
N ALA A 333 -2.90 -8.94 9.71
CA ALA A 333 -2.71 -9.55 8.39
C ALA A 333 -4.00 -10.13 7.82
N GLU A 334 -4.84 -10.77 8.66
CA GLU A 334 -6.15 -11.29 8.25
C GLU A 334 -7.07 -10.15 7.80
N GLN A 335 -7.11 -9.04 8.54
CA GLN A 335 -7.86 -7.84 8.15
C GLN A 335 -7.37 -7.23 6.82
N GLU A 336 -6.07 -7.22 6.60
CA GLU A 336 -5.53 -6.73 5.31
C GLU A 336 -5.88 -7.68 4.16
N LEU A 337 -5.89 -8.99 4.41
CA LEU A 337 -6.22 -10.00 3.41
C LEU A 337 -7.67 -9.90 2.90
N GLU A 338 -8.60 -9.34 3.70
CA GLU A 338 -9.98 -9.08 3.28
C GLU A 338 -10.06 -8.05 2.15
N ALA A 339 -9.18 -7.05 2.18
CA ALA A 339 -9.12 -6.00 1.17
C ALA A 339 -8.20 -6.34 0.00
N ARG A 340 -7.05 -6.99 0.28
CA ARG A 340 -5.94 -7.17 -0.66
C ARG A 340 -5.38 -8.59 -0.56
N ARG A 341 -5.09 -9.23 -1.70
CA ARG A 341 -4.52 -10.58 -1.77
C ARG A 341 -3.27 -10.67 -2.64
N ASP A 342 -2.50 -9.62 -2.71
CA ASP A 342 -1.22 -9.62 -3.41
C ASP A 342 -0.18 -10.52 -2.71
N VAL A 343 0.93 -10.80 -3.40
CA VAL A 343 2.01 -11.67 -2.89
C VAL A 343 2.61 -11.19 -1.57
N LEU A 344 2.66 -9.86 -1.35
CA LEU A 344 3.22 -9.26 -0.14
C LEU A 344 2.28 -9.39 1.06
N THR A 345 0.96 -9.31 0.82
CA THR A 345 -0.07 -9.51 1.86
C THR A 345 -0.16 -10.97 2.27
N LEU A 346 -0.08 -11.89 1.31
CA LEU A 346 -0.01 -13.33 1.59
C LEU A 346 1.24 -13.69 2.41
N ASP A 347 2.39 -13.11 2.10
CA ASP A 347 3.62 -13.27 2.87
C ASP A 347 3.52 -12.71 4.29
N ALA A 348 2.92 -11.53 4.46
CA ALA A 348 2.72 -10.93 5.77
C ALA A 348 1.87 -11.83 6.69
N LEU A 349 0.80 -12.44 6.15
CA LEU A 349 0.01 -13.40 6.91
C LEU A 349 0.79 -14.68 7.21
N ALA A 350 1.55 -15.20 6.23
CA ALA A 350 2.40 -16.37 6.45
C ALA A 350 3.41 -16.13 7.57
N TRP A 351 4.05 -14.97 7.60
CA TRP A 351 5.02 -14.62 8.65
C TRP A 351 4.37 -14.47 10.02
N ALA A 352 3.19 -13.83 10.10
CA ALA A 352 2.43 -13.68 11.33
C ALA A 352 1.96 -15.04 11.87
N LEU A 353 1.46 -15.94 11.02
CA LEU A 353 1.06 -17.29 11.39
C LEU A 353 2.24 -18.12 11.91
N ARG A 354 3.42 -18.00 11.28
CA ARG A 354 4.65 -18.64 11.79
C ARG A 354 4.99 -18.14 13.20
N ALA A 355 4.94 -16.84 13.42
CA ALA A 355 5.20 -16.26 14.75
C ALA A 355 4.19 -16.73 15.81
N ALA A 356 2.94 -17.01 15.41
CA ALA A 356 1.90 -17.58 16.27
C ALA A 356 1.98 -19.10 16.45
N GLY A 357 2.98 -19.78 15.86
CA GLY A 357 3.12 -21.23 15.92
C GLY A 357 2.19 -22.03 15.00
N ARG A 358 1.40 -21.36 14.14
CA ARG A 358 0.49 -21.96 13.14
C ARG A 358 1.25 -22.29 11.84
N ILE A 359 2.26 -23.17 11.95
CA ILE A 359 3.29 -23.32 10.90
C ILE A 359 2.75 -23.92 9.60
N GLU A 360 1.83 -24.90 9.68
CA GLU A 360 1.23 -25.51 8.47
C GLU A 360 0.40 -24.48 7.68
N GLU A 361 -0.36 -23.64 8.38
CA GLU A 361 -1.11 -22.56 7.75
C GLU A 361 -0.16 -21.51 7.16
N ALA A 362 0.92 -21.16 7.88
CA ALA A 362 1.96 -20.28 7.38
C ALA A 362 2.54 -20.79 6.06
N ARG A 363 2.80 -22.09 5.95
CA ARG A 363 3.29 -22.72 4.72
C ARG A 363 2.31 -22.57 3.57
N ALA A 364 1.02 -22.78 3.83
CA ALA A 364 0.00 -22.66 2.79
C ALA A 364 -0.03 -21.27 2.18
N TYR A 365 0.02 -20.20 2.99
CA TYR A 365 0.06 -18.82 2.52
C TYR A 365 1.40 -18.45 1.89
N SER A 366 2.53 -18.91 2.43
CA SER A 366 3.84 -18.71 1.82
C SER A 366 3.96 -19.33 0.43
N ASN A 367 3.42 -20.53 0.23
CA ASN A 367 3.36 -21.17 -1.09
C ASN A 367 2.50 -20.36 -2.06
N GLN A 368 1.37 -19.81 -1.63
CA GLN A 368 0.56 -18.92 -2.45
C GLN A 368 1.32 -17.64 -2.82
N ALA A 369 2.02 -17.01 -1.88
CA ALA A 369 2.84 -15.82 -2.13
C ALA A 369 3.92 -16.06 -3.19
N LEU A 370 4.56 -17.23 -3.17
CA LEU A 370 5.63 -17.59 -4.12
C LEU A 370 5.13 -18.24 -5.42
N SER A 371 3.83 -18.55 -5.53
CA SER A 371 3.27 -19.28 -6.69
C SER A 371 3.41 -18.53 -8.01
N GLN A 372 3.54 -17.21 -7.96
CA GLN A 372 3.71 -16.35 -9.13
C GLN A 372 5.16 -16.25 -9.61
N GLY A 373 6.13 -16.78 -8.87
CA GLY A 373 7.54 -16.76 -9.23
C GLY A 373 8.33 -15.57 -8.71
N THR A 374 7.73 -14.74 -7.86
CA THR A 374 8.37 -13.54 -7.27
C THR A 374 9.70 -13.89 -6.60
N SER A 375 10.75 -13.14 -6.92
CA SER A 375 12.10 -13.29 -6.34
C SER A 375 12.39 -12.16 -5.34
N ASP A 376 11.49 -11.94 -4.38
CA ASP A 376 11.68 -10.97 -3.30
C ASP A 376 12.47 -11.60 -2.14
N ALA A 377 13.46 -10.87 -1.59
CA ALA A 377 14.35 -11.36 -0.54
C ALA A 377 13.60 -11.76 0.73
N ARG A 378 12.61 -10.95 1.14
CA ARG A 378 11.82 -11.19 2.35
C ARG A 378 10.92 -12.41 2.19
N LEU A 379 10.22 -12.53 1.06
CA LEU A 379 9.38 -13.70 0.76
C LEU A 379 10.19 -15.00 0.78
N LEU A 380 11.37 -14.98 0.16
CA LEU A 380 12.27 -16.14 0.13
C LEU A 380 12.82 -16.49 1.52
N TYR A 381 13.19 -15.48 2.30
CA TYR A 381 13.65 -15.65 3.68
C TYR A 381 12.55 -16.23 4.58
N HIS A 382 11.35 -15.65 4.53
CA HIS A 382 10.20 -16.14 5.30
C HIS A 382 9.84 -17.58 4.94
N ALA A 383 9.77 -17.89 3.63
CA ALA A 383 9.50 -19.26 3.16
C ALA A 383 10.55 -20.25 3.65
N GLY A 384 11.83 -19.88 3.63
CA GLY A 384 12.91 -20.71 4.13
C GLY A 384 12.82 -20.96 5.62
N ALA A 385 12.50 -19.93 6.42
CA ALA A 385 12.31 -20.03 7.85
C ALA A 385 11.07 -20.88 8.23
N ILE A 386 9.98 -20.78 7.47
CA ILE A 386 8.77 -21.60 7.62
C ILE A 386 9.10 -23.08 7.31
N ALA A 387 9.79 -23.34 6.20
CA ALA A 387 10.21 -24.69 5.82
C ALA A 387 11.14 -25.31 6.86
N ALA A 388 12.07 -24.54 7.44
CA ALA A 388 12.94 -24.98 8.51
C ALA A 388 12.16 -25.38 9.78
N ALA A 389 11.14 -24.59 10.16
CA ALA A 389 10.29 -24.86 11.31
C ALA A 389 9.47 -26.16 11.14
N LEU A 390 9.15 -26.56 9.90
CA LEU A 390 8.48 -27.82 9.57
C LEU A 390 9.44 -29.00 9.41
N GLY A 391 10.75 -28.81 9.54
CA GLY A 391 11.73 -29.84 9.30
C GLY A 391 11.99 -30.17 7.82
N HIS A 392 11.48 -29.36 6.89
CA HIS A 392 11.68 -29.51 5.44
C HIS A 392 13.06 -28.98 5.02
N GLY A 393 14.11 -29.68 5.43
CA GLY A 393 15.50 -29.22 5.35
C GLY A 393 15.97 -28.83 3.96
N GLU A 394 15.64 -29.59 2.91
CA GLU A 394 16.05 -29.28 1.54
C GLU A 394 15.37 -28.00 1.02
N GLU A 395 14.08 -27.85 1.28
CA GLU A 395 13.34 -26.63 0.91
C GLU A 395 13.89 -25.42 1.66
N ALA A 396 14.11 -25.54 2.96
CA ALA A 396 14.69 -24.50 3.79
C ALA A 396 16.04 -24.03 3.23
N VAL A 397 16.97 -24.97 2.96
CA VAL A 397 18.29 -24.65 2.37
C VAL A 397 18.15 -23.92 1.05
N ARG A 398 17.29 -24.41 0.17
CA ARG A 398 17.08 -23.79 -1.16
C ARG A 398 16.56 -22.36 -1.03
N ARG A 399 15.51 -22.12 -0.22
CA ARG A 399 14.89 -20.81 -0.06
C ARG A 399 15.81 -19.81 0.66
N LEU A 400 16.46 -20.24 1.75
CA LEU A 400 17.41 -19.39 2.46
C LEU A 400 18.63 -19.03 1.60
N ALA A 401 19.12 -19.97 0.75
CA ALA A 401 20.20 -19.67 -0.19
C ALA A 401 19.78 -18.63 -1.23
N GLN A 402 18.55 -18.72 -1.76
CA GLN A 402 17.98 -17.72 -2.66
C GLN A 402 17.88 -16.34 -1.99
N ALA A 403 17.37 -16.29 -0.74
CA ALA A 403 17.29 -15.05 0.04
C ALA A 403 18.67 -14.43 0.28
N ARG A 404 19.69 -15.25 0.61
CA ARG A 404 21.06 -14.77 0.81
C ARG A 404 21.69 -14.18 -0.41
N ALA A 405 21.39 -14.69 -1.60
CA ALA A 405 21.91 -14.12 -2.85
C ALA A 405 21.50 -12.65 -3.08
N ILE A 406 20.42 -12.23 -2.43
CA ILE A 406 19.88 -10.85 -2.51
C ILE A 406 19.61 -10.26 -1.10
N GLU A 407 20.37 -10.69 -0.09
CA GLU A 407 20.18 -10.28 1.32
C GLU A 407 20.36 -8.77 1.56
N HIS A 408 21.05 -8.10 0.64
CA HIS A 408 21.19 -6.64 0.68
C HIS A 408 19.85 -5.89 0.54
N MET A 409 18.77 -6.57 0.11
CA MET A 409 17.41 -6.04 0.09
C MET A 409 16.71 -6.10 1.45
N LEU A 410 17.19 -6.90 2.40
CA LEU A 410 16.62 -7.04 3.73
C LEU A 410 17.04 -5.91 4.66
N LEU A 411 16.23 -5.65 5.67
CA LEU A 411 16.58 -4.76 6.77
C LEU A 411 17.70 -5.38 7.62
N PRO A 412 18.45 -4.58 8.40
CA PRO A 412 19.55 -5.10 9.25
C PRO A 412 19.12 -6.26 10.14
N SER A 413 18.03 -6.13 10.89
CA SER A 413 17.54 -7.21 11.79
C SER A 413 17.09 -8.46 11.02
N GLU A 414 16.52 -8.31 9.82
CA GLU A 414 16.13 -9.43 8.95
C GLU A 414 17.35 -10.19 8.42
N ARG A 415 18.45 -9.50 8.09
CA ARG A 415 19.73 -10.13 7.69
C ARG A 415 20.32 -10.95 8.84
N ASP A 416 20.30 -10.39 10.05
CA ASP A 416 20.79 -11.07 11.23
C ASP A 416 19.98 -12.35 11.52
N ASP A 417 18.65 -12.29 11.33
CA ASP A 417 17.82 -13.48 11.49
C ASP A 417 18.04 -14.49 10.37
N LEU A 418 18.12 -14.05 9.11
CA LEU A 418 18.50 -14.91 7.98
C LEU A 418 19.83 -15.64 8.24
N ALA A 419 20.83 -14.96 8.78
CA ALA A 419 22.12 -15.56 9.13
C ALA A 419 21.97 -16.62 10.23
N ARG A 420 21.14 -16.36 11.26
CA ARG A 420 20.83 -17.36 12.31
C ARG A 420 20.12 -18.58 11.75
N GLN A 421 19.12 -18.39 10.88
CA GLN A 421 18.39 -19.48 10.22
C GLN A 421 19.29 -20.32 9.31
N TRP A 422 20.28 -19.69 8.68
CA TRP A 422 21.23 -20.37 7.79
C TRP A 422 22.32 -21.16 8.53
N ALA A 423 22.79 -20.72 9.68
CA ALA A 423 23.93 -21.30 10.41
C ALA A 423 23.86 -22.82 10.63
N PRO A 424 22.72 -23.46 10.96
CA PRO A 424 22.61 -24.89 11.10
C PRO A 424 22.91 -25.69 9.82
N HIS A 425 22.65 -25.09 8.67
CA HIS A 425 22.83 -25.75 7.35
C HIS A 425 24.28 -25.77 6.88
N LEU A 426 25.11 -24.83 7.36
CA LEU A 426 26.56 -24.86 7.11
C LEU A 426 27.23 -26.07 7.79
N ARG A 427 26.81 -26.41 9.03
CA ARG A 427 27.40 -27.52 9.81
C ARG A 427 27.10 -28.89 9.21
N ARG A 428 25.97 -29.06 8.50
CA ARG A 428 25.61 -30.36 7.88
C ARG A 428 26.34 -30.64 6.55
N ARG A 429 27.06 -29.66 5.97
CA ARG A 429 27.86 -29.85 4.76
C ARG A 429 29.32 -30.26 5.03
N HIS A 430 29.77 -30.16 6.29
CA HIS A 430 31.16 -30.42 6.70
C HIS A 430 31.27 -31.56 7.75
N GLY A 431 30.20 -32.24 8.06
CA GLY A 431 30.15 -33.50 8.83
C GLY A 431 29.55 -34.62 7.98
#